data_2632da86333c861c560547cf56f1f10e
#
_entry.id   2632da86333c861c560547cf56f1f10e
#
_cell.length_a   1.000
_cell.length_b   1.000
_cell.length_c   1.000
_cell.angle_alpha   90.00
_cell.angle_beta   90.00
_cell.angle_gamma   90.00
#
_symmetry.space_group_name_H-M   'P 1'
#
loop_
_entity.id
_entity.type
_entity.pdbx_description
1 polymer ?
#
loop_
_entity_poly.entity_id
_entity_poly.type
_entity_poly.pdbx_seq_one_letter_code
_entity_poly.pdbx_strand_id
1 'polypeptide(L)'
;PAENSSWHGTHVAGTIAAATNNGTGVAGVAYGAKIVPVRVLGKCGGYTSDIADGIIWASGGTVSGVPTIAARAHVINMSLGGSGACDTTTQNAINSARSRGTVVVVAAGNESQNASNSNPANCAGVIAVAATNRSGGRASYSNYGTIVDVAAPGGDSGAGILSTLNAGTTSPGADSYASYMGTSMATPHVAGVVALMLAKNPSLTPDDVESRLKSS
;
A
#
# COMPACT_ATOMS: atom_id res chain seq x y z
N PRO A 1 5.76 -27.80 3.04
CA PRO A 1 4.30 -27.84 3.04
C PRO A 1 3.77 -26.50 2.57
N ALA A 2 2.78 -26.54 1.68
CA ALA A 2 2.09 -25.33 1.26
C ALA A 2 1.28 -24.81 2.47
N GLU A 3 1.46 -23.53 2.81
CA GLU A 3 0.63 -22.88 3.80
C GLU A 3 -0.49 -22.11 3.12
N ASN A 4 -1.56 -21.89 3.88
CA ASN A 4 -2.71 -21.14 3.41
C ASN A 4 -2.29 -19.72 3.00
N SER A 5 -2.76 -19.29 1.84
CA SER A 5 -2.58 -17.89 1.39
C SER A 5 -3.51 -16.99 2.18
N SER A 6 -3.02 -15.84 2.60
CA SER A 6 -3.84 -14.78 3.21
C SER A 6 -4.59 -13.94 2.16
N TRP A 7 -4.22 -14.07 0.89
CA TRP A 7 -4.72 -13.21 -0.21
C TRP A 7 -4.63 -11.71 0.11
N HIS A 8 -3.68 -11.34 0.96
CA HIS A 8 -3.50 -9.98 1.44
C HIS A 8 -3.40 -8.95 0.31
N GLY A 9 -2.59 -9.23 -0.72
CA GLY A 9 -2.46 -8.34 -1.88
C GLY A 9 -3.76 -8.19 -2.68
N THR A 10 -4.58 -9.25 -2.78
CA THR A 10 -5.91 -9.21 -3.42
C THR A 10 -6.85 -8.31 -2.63
N HIS A 11 -6.82 -8.40 -1.30
CA HIS A 11 -7.62 -7.54 -0.43
C HIS A 11 -7.23 -6.05 -0.57
N VAL A 12 -5.94 -5.77 -0.52
CA VAL A 12 -5.37 -4.42 -0.71
C VAL A 12 -5.75 -3.85 -2.09
N ALA A 13 -5.60 -4.64 -3.15
CA ALA A 13 -5.95 -4.23 -4.51
C ALA A 13 -7.44 -3.89 -4.67
N GLY A 14 -8.32 -4.65 -4.01
CA GLY A 14 -9.76 -4.40 -4.00
C GLY A 14 -10.10 -3.05 -3.37
N THR A 15 -9.47 -2.69 -2.27
CA THR A 15 -9.66 -1.38 -1.62
C THR A 15 -9.26 -0.23 -2.57
N ILE A 16 -8.19 -0.41 -3.35
CA ILE A 16 -7.78 0.62 -4.34
C ILE A 16 -8.77 0.69 -5.50
N ALA A 17 -9.08 -0.43 -6.16
CA ALA A 17 -9.64 -0.41 -7.51
C ALA A 17 -10.67 -1.50 -7.80
N ALA A 18 -11.37 -2.06 -6.81
CA ALA A 18 -12.46 -2.99 -7.08
C ALA A 18 -13.48 -2.34 -8.02
N ALA A 19 -13.92 -3.11 -9.02
CA ALA A 19 -14.94 -2.67 -9.97
C ALA A 19 -16.21 -2.28 -9.22
N THR A 20 -16.79 -1.14 -9.59
CA THR A 20 -17.94 -0.58 -8.89
C THR A 20 -19.18 -0.53 -9.78
N ASN A 21 -20.35 -0.34 -9.16
CA ASN A 21 -21.65 -0.21 -9.85
C ASN A 21 -22.03 -1.44 -10.71
N ASN A 22 -21.62 -2.62 -10.29
CA ASN A 22 -21.88 -3.90 -10.95
C ASN A 22 -22.81 -4.83 -10.13
N GLY A 23 -23.36 -4.35 -9.03
CA GLY A 23 -24.24 -5.11 -8.14
C GLY A 23 -23.53 -6.20 -7.32
N THR A 24 -22.19 -6.21 -7.29
CA THR A 24 -21.42 -7.28 -6.65
C THR A 24 -20.30 -6.71 -5.80
N GLY A 25 -20.14 -7.26 -4.59
CA GLY A 25 -18.99 -7.06 -3.72
C GLY A 25 -18.84 -5.63 -3.18
N VAL A 26 -17.71 -5.01 -3.44
CA VAL A 26 -17.28 -3.72 -2.88
C VAL A 26 -16.92 -2.73 -3.98
N ALA A 27 -16.82 -1.45 -3.63
CA ALA A 27 -16.31 -0.40 -4.50
C ALA A 27 -14.88 -0.05 -4.13
N GLY A 28 -13.98 0.00 -5.11
CA GLY A 28 -12.64 0.57 -4.92
C GLY A 28 -12.67 2.09 -4.89
N VAL A 29 -11.75 2.70 -4.14
CA VAL A 29 -11.61 4.17 -4.05
C VAL A 29 -11.37 4.78 -5.43
N ALA A 30 -10.51 4.18 -6.21
CA ALA A 30 -10.17 4.56 -7.60
C ALA A 30 -10.57 3.44 -8.57
N TYR A 31 -11.86 3.14 -8.65
CA TYR A 31 -12.40 2.00 -9.41
C TYR A 31 -12.05 1.98 -10.91
N GLY A 32 -11.61 3.09 -11.48
CA GLY A 32 -11.11 3.18 -12.86
C GLY A 32 -9.59 2.98 -12.98
N ALA A 33 -8.87 2.86 -11.88
CA ALA A 33 -7.43 2.65 -11.89
C ALA A 33 -7.07 1.21 -12.30
N LYS A 34 -5.90 1.04 -12.91
CA LYS A 34 -5.34 -0.28 -13.23
C LYS A 34 -4.38 -0.71 -12.13
N ILE A 35 -4.48 -1.96 -11.72
CA ILE A 35 -3.57 -2.56 -10.74
C ILE A 35 -2.47 -3.32 -11.48
N VAL A 36 -1.22 -3.06 -11.10
CA VAL A 36 -0.05 -3.85 -11.49
C VAL A 36 0.43 -4.59 -10.25
N PRO A 37 0.18 -5.89 -10.12
CA PRO A 37 0.63 -6.65 -8.97
C PRO A 37 2.13 -6.93 -9.05
N VAL A 38 2.87 -6.61 -7.98
CA VAL A 38 4.29 -6.92 -7.83
C VAL A 38 4.46 -7.75 -6.57
N ARG A 39 4.81 -9.03 -6.75
CA ARG A 39 4.98 -9.94 -5.63
C ARG A 39 6.41 -9.87 -5.10
N VAL A 40 6.58 -9.24 -3.95
CA VAL A 40 7.87 -9.11 -3.24
C VAL A 40 7.89 -9.85 -1.89
N LEU A 41 6.74 -10.38 -1.46
CA LEU A 41 6.63 -11.13 -0.21
C LEU A 41 6.21 -12.58 -0.49
N GLY A 42 6.88 -13.49 0.19
CA GLY A 42 6.50 -14.90 0.31
C GLY A 42 5.88 -15.19 1.68
N LYS A 43 5.85 -16.48 2.04
CA LYS A 43 5.31 -16.99 3.31
C LYS A 43 5.96 -16.37 4.56
N CYS A 44 7.28 -16.20 4.54
CA CYS A 44 8.07 -15.74 5.69
C CYS A 44 8.50 -14.27 5.58
N GLY A 45 7.87 -13.49 4.70
CA GLY A 45 8.27 -12.12 4.38
C GLY A 45 8.98 -12.00 3.04
N GLY A 46 9.80 -10.99 2.84
CA GLY A 46 10.57 -10.75 1.62
C GLY A 46 11.95 -10.21 1.92
N TYR A 47 12.85 -10.41 0.97
CA TYR A 47 14.18 -9.80 1.04
C TYR A 47 14.09 -8.31 0.70
N THR A 48 14.90 -7.51 1.38
CA THR A 48 15.02 -6.06 1.10
C THR A 48 15.38 -5.80 -0.36
N SER A 49 16.24 -6.64 -0.96
CA SER A 49 16.61 -6.56 -2.38
C SER A 49 15.39 -6.70 -3.30
N ASP A 50 14.53 -7.69 -3.06
CA ASP A 50 13.36 -7.95 -3.89
C ASP A 50 12.33 -6.82 -3.76
N ILE A 51 12.18 -6.26 -2.55
CA ILE A 51 11.31 -5.10 -2.31
C ILE A 51 11.85 -3.88 -3.05
N ALA A 52 13.15 -3.61 -2.97
CA ALA A 52 13.80 -2.50 -3.68
C ALA A 52 13.68 -2.65 -5.19
N ASP A 53 13.94 -3.84 -5.73
CA ASP A 53 13.78 -4.14 -7.15
C ASP A 53 12.33 -3.97 -7.61
N GLY A 54 11.37 -4.39 -6.79
CA GLY A 54 9.94 -4.18 -7.04
C GLY A 54 9.57 -2.69 -7.15
N ILE A 55 10.11 -1.84 -6.26
CA ILE A 55 9.93 -0.38 -6.29
C ILE A 55 10.54 0.21 -7.55
N ILE A 56 11.80 -0.16 -7.87
CA ILE A 56 12.52 0.31 -9.05
C ILE A 56 11.76 -0.08 -10.32
N TRP A 57 11.39 -1.35 -10.46
CA TRP A 57 10.69 -1.86 -11.63
C TRP A 57 9.32 -1.21 -11.81
N ALA A 58 8.49 -1.16 -10.77
CA ALA A 58 7.15 -0.58 -10.84
C ALA A 58 7.18 0.90 -11.21
N SER A 59 8.21 1.64 -10.80
CA SER A 59 8.39 3.07 -11.15
C SER A 59 9.01 3.29 -12.54
N GLY A 60 9.22 2.25 -13.33
CA GLY A 60 9.79 2.33 -14.68
C GLY A 60 11.32 2.30 -14.74
N GLY A 61 11.96 1.91 -13.64
CA GLY A 61 13.41 1.65 -13.61
C GLY A 61 13.76 0.28 -14.17
N THR A 62 15.04 0.06 -14.41
CA THR A 62 15.57 -1.19 -14.94
C THR A 62 16.05 -2.08 -13.80
N VAL A 63 15.61 -3.33 -13.82
CA VAL A 63 16.10 -4.41 -12.95
C VAL A 63 16.75 -5.46 -13.83
N SER A 64 17.95 -5.90 -13.46
CA SER A 64 18.73 -6.85 -14.27
C SER A 64 17.97 -8.17 -14.46
N GLY A 65 17.91 -8.65 -15.68
CA GLY A 65 17.22 -9.90 -16.03
C GLY A 65 15.70 -9.84 -16.06
N VAL A 66 15.11 -8.66 -15.83
CA VAL A 66 13.64 -8.47 -15.84
C VAL A 66 13.24 -7.52 -16.98
N PRO A 67 12.23 -7.87 -17.82
CA PRO A 67 11.70 -6.95 -18.81
C PRO A 67 11.17 -5.67 -18.16
N THR A 68 11.39 -4.52 -18.79
CA THR A 68 10.87 -3.24 -18.28
C THR A 68 9.34 -3.22 -18.30
N ILE A 69 8.74 -2.54 -17.33
CA ILE A 69 7.30 -2.32 -17.31
C ILE A 69 6.86 -1.44 -18.51
N ALA A 70 5.75 -1.79 -19.16
CA ALA A 70 5.27 -1.06 -20.33
C ALA A 70 4.87 0.40 -20.02
N ALA A 71 4.36 0.64 -18.81
CA ALA A 71 4.04 1.97 -18.31
C ALA A 71 4.32 2.01 -16.81
N ARG A 72 5.06 3.00 -16.34
CA ARG A 72 5.36 3.15 -14.91
C ARG A 72 4.09 3.31 -14.08
N ALA A 73 4.09 2.79 -12.88
CA ALA A 73 3.06 3.07 -11.90
C ALA A 73 3.12 4.55 -11.46
N HIS A 74 1.97 5.20 -11.38
CA HIS A 74 1.88 6.57 -10.84
C HIS A 74 1.94 6.57 -9.32
N VAL A 75 1.43 5.49 -8.70
CA VAL A 75 1.39 5.28 -7.26
C VAL A 75 1.88 3.88 -6.95
N ILE A 76 2.75 3.73 -5.97
CA ILE A 76 3.14 2.44 -5.39
C ILE A 76 2.51 2.36 -4.00
N ASN A 77 1.69 1.32 -3.76
CA ASN A 77 1.14 1.00 -2.46
C ASN A 77 2.00 -0.08 -1.79
N MET A 78 2.53 0.23 -0.63
CA MET A 78 3.34 -0.69 0.17
C MET A 78 2.63 -1.01 1.49
N SER A 79 1.65 -1.91 1.44
CA SER A 79 0.99 -2.47 2.63
C SER A 79 1.87 -3.54 3.27
N LEU A 80 3.10 -3.20 3.60
CA LEU A 80 4.13 -4.06 4.15
C LEU A 80 5.08 -3.24 5.03
N GLY A 81 5.84 -3.92 5.85
CA GLY A 81 6.86 -3.30 6.68
C GLY A 81 7.41 -4.26 7.72
N GLY A 82 8.38 -3.78 8.47
CA GLY A 82 9.03 -4.48 9.57
C GLY A 82 9.70 -3.50 10.52
N SER A 83 10.15 -4.02 11.66
CA SER A 83 10.89 -3.21 12.64
C SER A 83 12.30 -2.91 12.14
N GLY A 84 12.76 -1.69 12.38
CA GLY A 84 14.12 -1.25 12.07
C GLY A 84 14.18 0.14 11.46
N ALA A 85 15.40 0.63 11.30
CA ALA A 85 15.67 1.88 10.60
C ALA A 85 15.50 1.68 9.08
N CYS A 86 15.20 2.78 8.39
CA CYS A 86 15.23 2.77 6.92
C CYS A 86 16.64 2.42 6.43
N ASP A 87 16.76 1.34 5.70
CA ASP A 87 18.04 0.93 5.13
C ASP A 87 18.32 1.69 3.82
N THR A 88 19.61 1.78 3.48
CA THR A 88 20.08 2.53 2.30
C THR A 88 19.51 1.98 0.98
N THR A 89 19.34 0.66 0.88
CA THR A 89 18.82 0.01 -0.34
C THR A 89 17.38 0.43 -0.60
N THR A 90 16.54 0.34 0.44
CA THR A 90 15.14 0.77 0.38
C THR A 90 15.03 2.28 0.12
N GLN A 91 15.83 3.10 0.83
CA GLN A 91 15.81 4.55 0.61
C GLN A 91 16.20 4.94 -0.81
N ASN A 92 17.22 4.30 -1.38
CA ASN A 92 17.65 4.57 -2.75
C ASN A 92 16.58 4.18 -3.78
N ALA A 93 15.88 3.06 -3.57
CA ALA A 93 14.77 2.64 -4.43
C ALA A 93 13.60 3.65 -4.37
N ILE A 94 13.25 4.13 -3.18
CA ILE A 94 12.22 5.16 -2.99
C ILE A 94 12.62 6.47 -3.68
N ASN A 95 13.84 6.95 -3.47
CA ASN A 95 14.37 8.16 -4.13
C ASN A 95 14.30 8.03 -5.66
N SER A 96 14.67 6.86 -6.18
CA SER A 96 14.62 6.52 -7.60
C SER A 96 13.18 6.54 -8.15
N ALA A 97 12.21 5.99 -7.42
CA ALA A 97 10.80 6.03 -7.80
C ALA A 97 10.24 7.47 -7.82
N ARG A 98 10.53 8.25 -6.76
CA ARG A 98 10.11 9.66 -6.67
C ARG A 98 10.71 10.50 -7.79
N SER A 99 11.98 10.34 -8.11
CA SER A 99 12.62 11.07 -9.21
C SER A 99 11.97 10.81 -10.58
N ARG A 100 11.29 9.67 -10.73
CA ARG A 100 10.46 9.35 -11.91
C ARG A 100 9.01 9.84 -11.79
N GLY A 101 8.67 10.53 -10.71
CA GLY A 101 7.33 11.08 -10.45
C GLY A 101 6.34 10.03 -9.92
N THR A 102 6.80 8.93 -9.35
CA THR A 102 5.95 7.92 -8.69
C THR A 102 5.78 8.25 -7.21
N VAL A 103 4.54 8.35 -6.75
CA VAL A 103 4.20 8.53 -5.33
C VAL A 103 4.30 7.19 -4.60
N VAL A 104 4.94 7.16 -3.43
CA VAL A 104 5.09 5.95 -2.62
C VAL A 104 4.28 6.09 -1.32
N VAL A 105 3.30 5.21 -1.13
CA VAL A 105 2.38 5.21 0.02
C VAL A 105 2.65 3.95 0.85
N VAL A 106 2.89 4.09 2.15
CA VAL A 106 3.41 3.02 3.01
C VAL A 106 2.60 2.89 4.30
N ALA A 107 2.36 1.66 4.73
CA ALA A 107 1.73 1.35 6.00
C ALA A 107 2.63 1.71 7.18
N ALA A 108 2.10 2.43 8.19
CA ALA A 108 2.87 2.86 9.35
C ALA A 108 3.27 1.71 10.31
N GLY A 109 2.61 0.54 10.19
CA GLY A 109 2.82 -0.63 11.05
C GLY A 109 1.73 -0.83 12.10
N ASN A 110 1.73 -2.01 12.75
CA ASN A 110 0.62 -2.51 13.56
C ASN A 110 1.03 -2.91 14.99
N GLU A 111 2.10 -2.33 15.52
CA GLU A 111 2.70 -2.70 16.81
C GLU A 111 2.34 -1.73 17.93
N SER A 112 1.42 -0.77 17.68
CA SER A 112 1.04 0.29 18.62
C SER A 112 2.24 1.05 19.21
N GLN A 113 3.23 1.36 18.38
CA GLN A 113 4.48 2.03 18.73
C GLN A 113 4.73 3.25 17.85
N ASN A 114 5.83 3.97 18.14
CA ASN A 114 6.27 5.05 17.27
C ASN A 114 6.69 4.50 15.90
N ALA A 115 6.09 5.02 14.83
CA ALA A 115 6.35 4.60 13.45
C ALA A 115 7.79 4.89 12.99
N SER A 116 8.56 5.73 13.72
CA SER A 116 9.99 5.91 13.47
C SER A 116 10.81 4.62 13.59
N ASN A 117 10.24 3.57 14.20
CA ASN A 117 10.84 2.25 14.32
C ASN A 117 10.40 1.28 13.20
N SER A 118 9.64 1.75 12.22
CA SER A 118 8.99 0.89 11.20
C SER A 118 9.52 1.22 9.80
N ASN A 119 10.30 0.31 9.22
CA ASN A 119 10.78 0.38 7.83
C ASN A 119 9.75 -0.29 6.90
N PRO A 120 9.37 0.30 5.74
CA PRO A 120 9.88 1.54 5.14
C PRO A 120 9.07 2.81 5.47
N ALA A 121 8.15 2.78 6.44
CA ALA A 121 7.39 3.97 6.83
C ALA A 121 8.29 5.13 7.32
N ASN A 122 9.44 4.82 7.90
CA ASN A 122 10.44 5.78 8.37
C ASN A 122 11.46 6.21 7.30
N CYS A 123 11.31 5.78 6.06
CA CYS A 123 12.12 6.29 4.95
C CYS A 123 11.66 7.68 4.52
N ALA A 124 12.60 8.50 4.08
CA ALA A 124 12.26 9.82 3.56
C ALA A 124 11.48 9.73 2.23
N GLY A 125 10.52 10.63 2.06
CA GLY A 125 9.78 10.77 0.80
C GLY A 125 8.68 9.74 0.59
N VAL A 126 8.27 9.00 1.59
CA VAL A 126 7.06 8.18 1.55
C VAL A 126 5.89 8.93 2.18
N ILE A 127 4.67 8.55 1.85
CA ILE A 127 3.47 8.96 2.58
C ILE A 127 3.15 7.83 3.56
N ALA A 128 3.48 8.04 4.83
CA ALA A 128 3.24 7.08 5.90
C ALA A 128 1.79 7.16 6.42
N VAL A 129 1.08 6.03 6.40
CA VAL A 129 -0.36 5.97 6.66
C VAL A 129 -0.65 5.19 7.94
N ALA A 130 -1.24 5.86 8.94
CA ALA A 130 -1.81 5.24 10.12
C ALA A 130 -3.25 4.74 9.88
N ALA A 131 -3.73 3.86 10.76
CA ALA A 131 -5.08 3.32 10.67
C ALA A 131 -6.03 4.00 11.65
N THR A 132 -7.23 4.35 11.17
CA THR A 132 -8.36 4.74 12.01
C THR A 132 -9.36 3.60 12.14
N ASN A 133 -10.06 3.56 13.27
CA ASN A 133 -11.21 2.71 13.51
C ASN A 133 -12.49 3.36 12.94
N ARG A 134 -13.63 2.66 13.07
CA ARG A 134 -14.93 3.12 12.54
C ARG A 134 -15.44 4.43 13.16
N SER A 135 -14.97 4.78 14.34
CA SER A 135 -15.35 6.02 15.04
C SER A 135 -14.41 7.20 14.72
N GLY A 136 -13.43 7.01 13.83
CA GLY A 136 -12.46 8.03 13.45
C GLY A 136 -11.26 8.16 14.40
N GLY A 137 -11.26 7.43 15.51
CA GLY A 137 -10.10 7.36 16.41
C GLY A 137 -8.97 6.49 15.84
N ARG A 138 -7.75 6.61 16.38
CA ARG A 138 -6.64 5.72 16.03
C ARG A 138 -7.03 4.27 16.34
N ALA A 139 -6.84 3.38 15.39
CA ALA A 139 -7.01 1.95 15.63
C ALA A 139 -6.02 1.46 16.71
N SER A 140 -6.46 0.50 17.55
CA SER A 140 -5.73 0.07 18.74
C SER A 140 -4.30 -0.39 18.45
N TYR A 141 -4.10 -1.05 17.33
CA TYR A 141 -2.82 -1.58 16.86
C TYR A 141 -1.97 -0.56 16.10
N SER A 142 -2.56 0.53 15.58
CA SER A 142 -1.87 1.41 14.64
C SER A 142 -0.65 2.08 15.26
N ASN A 143 0.46 2.03 14.54
CA ASN A 143 1.61 2.86 14.84
C ASN A 143 1.27 4.34 14.68
N TYR A 144 2.02 5.20 15.35
CA TYR A 144 1.78 6.65 15.48
C TYR A 144 3.10 7.42 15.51
N GLY A 145 3.02 8.73 15.60
CA GLY A 145 4.20 9.59 15.77
C GLY A 145 4.36 10.60 14.65
N THR A 146 5.39 11.40 14.75
CA THR A 146 5.61 12.60 13.91
C THR A 146 5.91 12.30 12.45
N ILE A 147 6.30 11.06 12.14
CA ILE A 147 6.56 10.63 10.75
C ILE A 147 5.30 10.13 10.03
N VAL A 148 4.18 10.01 10.73
CA VAL A 148 2.90 9.67 10.09
C VAL A 148 2.37 10.91 9.40
N ASP A 149 2.11 10.82 8.11
CA ASP A 149 1.64 11.93 7.28
C ASP A 149 0.12 12.08 7.33
N VAL A 150 -0.59 10.96 7.24
CA VAL A 150 -2.05 10.90 7.20
C VAL A 150 -2.57 9.62 7.88
N ALA A 151 -3.86 9.60 8.18
CA ALA A 151 -4.55 8.41 8.65
C ALA A 151 -5.75 8.10 7.75
N ALA A 152 -6.07 6.81 7.60
CA ALA A 152 -7.19 6.36 6.79
C ALA A 152 -7.89 5.14 7.45
N PRO A 153 -9.09 4.75 7.00
CA PRO A 153 -9.80 3.61 7.56
C PRO A 153 -9.00 2.31 7.43
N GLY A 154 -8.57 1.76 8.56
CA GLY A 154 -7.88 0.47 8.66
C GLY A 154 -8.69 -0.59 9.40
N GLY A 155 -9.82 -0.17 10.00
CA GLY A 155 -10.63 -1.03 10.85
C GLY A 155 -10.02 -1.25 12.23
N ASP A 156 -10.79 -1.89 13.10
CA ASP A 156 -10.36 -2.34 14.43
C ASP A 156 -11.24 -3.51 14.85
N SER A 157 -11.02 -4.08 16.04
CA SER A 157 -11.78 -5.22 16.57
C SER A 157 -13.28 -5.03 16.38
N GLY A 158 -13.92 -6.00 15.71
CA GLY A 158 -15.35 -6.00 15.43
C GLY A 158 -15.83 -5.16 14.23
N ALA A 159 -14.94 -4.40 13.59
CA ALA A 159 -15.27 -3.53 12.44
C ALA A 159 -14.10 -3.43 11.44
N GLY A 160 -13.81 -4.51 10.73
CA GLY A 160 -12.78 -4.57 9.69
C GLY A 160 -13.20 -3.89 8.38
N ILE A 161 -12.24 -3.75 7.49
CA ILE A 161 -12.42 -3.25 6.12
C ILE A 161 -12.77 -4.42 5.21
N LEU A 162 -13.96 -4.40 4.62
CA LEU A 162 -14.40 -5.40 3.65
C LEU A 162 -13.73 -5.14 2.29
N SER A 163 -13.14 -6.17 1.70
CA SER A 163 -12.57 -6.09 0.35
C SER A 163 -12.54 -7.45 -0.34
N THR A 164 -12.10 -7.47 -1.59
CA THR A 164 -11.98 -8.67 -2.42
C THR A 164 -10.99 -9.67 -1.83
N LEU A 165 -11.31 -10.94 -1.95
CA LEU A 165 -10.47 -12.04 -1.51
C LEU A 165 -10.58 -13.22 -2.49
N ASN A 166 -9.95 -14.32 -2.16
CA ASN A 166 -10.08 -15.60 -2.86
C ASN A 166 -10.26 -16.73 -1.84
N ALA A 167 -11.14 -17.68 -2.11
CA ALA A 167 -11.43 -18.78 -1.19
C ALA A 167 -10.40 -19.92 -1.24
N GLY A 168 -9.45 -19.88 -2.18
CA GLY A 168 -8.41 -20.89 -2.30
C GLY A 168 -7.40 -20.78 -1.15
N THR A 169 -6.89 -21.92 -0.68
CA THR A 169 -5.93 -21.97 0.42
C THR A 169 -4.48 -21.94 -0.06
N THR A 170 -4.14 -22.76 -1.04
CA THR A 170 -2.77 -22.91 -1.57
C THR A 170 -2.67 -22.60 -3.06
N SER A 171 -3.82 -22.54 -3.73
CA SER A 171 -3.97 -22.15 -5.14
C SER A 171 -5.28 -21.36 -5.28
N PRO A 172 -5.44 -20.58 -6.35
CA PRO A 172 -6.67 -19.84 -6.57
C PRO A 172 -7.91 -20.76 -6.59
N GLY A 173 -8.95 -20.35 -5.85
CA GLY A 173 -10.28 -20.94 -5.83
C GLY A 173 -11.33 -19.91 -6.26
N ALA A 174 -12.54 -20.01 -5.72
CA ALA A 174 -13.61 -19.06 -6.03
C ALA A 174 -13.32 -17.66 -5.49
N ASP A 175 -13.85 -16.65 -6.18
CA ASP A 175 -13.82 -15.26 -5.70
C ASP A 175 -14.61 -15.12 -4.41
N SER A 176 -14.13 -14.32 -3.50
CA SER A 176 -14.75 -14.11 -2.20
C SER A 176 -14.45 -12.69 -1.66
N TYR A 177 -14.97 -12.42 -0.48
CA TYR A 177 -14.79 -11.16 0.24
C TYR A 177 -14.51 -11.47 1.70
N ALA A 178 -13.69 -10.64 2.36
CA ALA A 178 -13.46 -10.73 3.80
C ALA A 178 -13.17 -9.37 4.39
N SER A 179 -13.40 -9.24 5.69
CA SER A 179 -13.03 -8.07 6.47
C SER A 179 -11.68 -8.30 7.13
N TYR A 180 -10.72 -7.44 6.82
CA TYR A 180 -9.39 -7.40 7.43
C TYR A 180 -9.20 -6.09 8.20
N MET A 181 -8.25 -6.06 9.14
CA MET A 181 -7.86 -4.85 9.84
C MET A 181 -6.33 -4.70 9.83
N GLY A 182 -5.86 -3.47 9.75
CA GLY A 182 -4.43 -3.15 9.71
C GLY A 182 -4.15 -1.82 9.02
N THR A 183 -2.98 -1.26 9.27
CA THR A 183 -2.46 -0.15 8.46
C THR A 183 -2.31 -0.56 6.99
N SER A 184 -2.18 -1.87 6.73
CA SER A 184 -2.25 -2.46 5.38
C SER A 184 -3.57 -2.20 4.66
N MET A 185 -4.69 -2.00 5.37
CA MET A 185 -6.00 -1.67 4.80
C MET A 185 -6.21 -0.16 4.73
N ALA A 186 -5.56 0.62 5.60
CA ALA A 186 -5.57 2.08 5.54
C ALA A 186 -4.79 2.62 4.33
N THR A 187 -3.61 2.09 4.08
CA THR A 187 -2.69 2.50 3.00
C THR A 187 -3.34 2.52 1.62
N PRO A 188 -4.07 1.48 1.18
CA PRO A 188 -4.71 1.47 -0.13
C PRO A 188 -5.84 2.51 -0.28
N HIS A 189 -6.49 2.95 0.79
CA HIS A 189 -7.43 4.07 0.71
C HIS A 189 -6.69 5.35 0.25
N VAL A 190 -5.55 5.64 0.88
CA VAL A 190 -4.72 6.79 0.50
C VAL A 190 -4.16 6.62 -0.92
N ALA A 191 -3.67 5.42 -1.28
CA ALA A 191 -3.18 5.16 -2.64
C ALA A 191 -4.27 5.38 -3.70
N GLY A 192 -5.51 4.99 -3.41
CA GLY A 192 -6.67 5.26 -4.26
C GLY A 192 -6.97 6.75 -4.39
N VAL A 193 -6.93 7.51 -3.29
CA VAL A 193 -7.09 8.97 -3.31
C VAL A 193 -5.98 9.62 -4.15
N VAL A 194 -4.73 9.21 -3.98
CA VAL A 194 -3.60 9.69 -4.79
C VAL A 194 -3.83 9.40 -6.27
N ALA A 195 -4.32 8.21 -6.63
CA ALA A 195 -4.64 7.87 -8.01
C ALA A 195 -5.72 8.80 -8.59
N LEU A 196 -6.75 9.14 -7.82
CA LEU A 196 -7.78 10.11 -8.23
C LEU A 196 -7.21 11.54 -8.35
N MET A 197 -6.34 11.96 -7.45
CA MET A 197 -5.66 13.27 -7.54
C MET A 197 -4.86 13.38 -8.83
N LEU A 198 -4.06 12.36 -9.17
CA LEU A 198 -3.26 12.32 -10.38
C LEU A 198 -4.11 12.18 -11.65
N ALA A 199 -5.24 11.47 -11.59
CA ALA A 199 -6.20 11.42 -12.70
C ALA A 199 -6.82 12.80 -12.97
N LYS A 200 -7.09 13.58 -11.92
CA LYS A 200 -7.62 14.94 -12.03
C LYS A 200 -6.56 15.95 -12.48
N ASN A 201 -5.34 15.82 -12.00
CA ASN A 201 -4.21 16.65 -12.37
C ASN A 201 -2.92 15.83 -12.52
N PRO A 202 -2.60 15.35 -13.74
CA PRO A 202 -1.42 14.51 -13.99
C PRO A 202 -0.07 15.22 -13.81
N SER A 203 -0.07 16.54 -13.65
CA SER A 203 1.16 17.34 -13.45
C SER A 203 1.62 17.43 -12.00
N LEU A 204 0.82 16.91 -11.04
CA LEU A 204 1.23 16.91 -9.64
C LEU A 204 2.47 16.07 -9.43
N THR A 205 3.45 16.67 -8.77
CA THR A 205 4.65 15.95 -8.29
C THR A 205 4.34 15.15 -7.02
N PRO A 206 5.19 14.19 -6.65
CA PRO A 206 5.05 13.51 -5.35
C PRO A 206 4.99 14.47 -4.16
N ASP A 207 5.75 15.58 -4.19
CA ASP A 207 5.74 16.59 -3.13
C ASP A 207 4.42 17.38 -3.10
N ASP A 208 3.86 17.71 -4.25
CA ASP A 208 2.53 18.34 -4.35
C ASP A 208 1.43 17.46 -3.77
N VAL A 209 1.47 16.16 -4.09
CA VAL A 209 0.50 15.18 -3.58
C VAL A 209 0.59 15.07 -2.07
N GLU A 210 1.80 14.88 -1.52
CA GLU A 210 2.05 14.80 -0.08
C GLU A 210 1.56 16.05 0.64
N SER A 211 1.96 17.23 0.16
CA SER A 211 1.55 18.52 0.76
C SER A 211 0.05 18.71 0.79
N ARG A 212 -0.65 18.35 -0.29
CA ARG A 212 -2.12 18.46 -0.37
C ARG A 212 -2.83 17.50 0.57
N LEU A 213 -2.34 16.27 0.69
CA LEU A 213 -2.91 15.30 1.63
C LEU A 213 -2.73 15.73 3.08
N LYS A 214 -1.60 16.34 3.43
CA LYS A 214 -1.32 16.83 4.80
C LYS A 214 -2.09 18.10 5.16
N SER A 215 -2.58 18.82 4.18
CA SER A 215 -3.33 20.07 4.37
C SER A 215 -4.86 19.91 4.26
N SER A 216 -5.35 18.70 4.02
CA SER A 216 -6.77 18.41 3.83
C SER A 216 -7.54 18.20 5.14
#